data_afe2182b34ad1b32e6b1bee0ec241d2a
#
_entry.id   afe2182b34ad1b32e6b1bee0ec241d2a
#
_cell.length_a   1.000
_cell.length_b   1.000
_cell.length_c   1.000
_cell.angle_alpha   90.00
_cell.angle_beta   90.00
_cell.angle_gamma   90.00
#
_symmetry.space_group_name_H-M   'P 1'
#
loop_
_entity.id
_entity.type
_entity.pdbx_description
1 polymer ?
#
loop_
_entity_poly.entity_id
_entity_poly.type
_entity_poly.pdbx_seq_one_letter_code
_entity_poly.pdbx_strand_id
1 'polypeptide(L)'
;QAPVLPESYWGQYATDRETLLAAPADEAPVAGAFVYQKLEQGAFYTWSYDPNTMWFGGETTIYNGGTSIAWDNGVAPAVNASFGDTSGDSFTYTSGPFVGTVEFTLYGDQDAAYLAFQNGEVDFVLNPLGVKRNQWEQLSREPGVTQVSNFSNGMRYMAFNLRVFPGSDKAFRQAVGCIVDKEFIINNVLQGIAINMDGQMPEALSAWVAPVTGVLADCDGLSAEERFNKSVEILQNGGWTASDWGSHPGGADRAIAPKGLKGPGGTALPSETMLLYAPGPGYDPIRSTFSLFIADWMQQLGFDVVARPTGFSVIVDKVFTPENCKDWYFYMLGWGLGSFPDHPEAFFASKNDVCEGGFNTPGYNNPAFDAKADEFAAAKTVAEA
;
A
#
# COMPACT_ATOMS: atom_id res chain seq x y z
N GLN A 1 3.52 -0.86 13.98
CA GLN A 1 3.65 -1.87 15.04
C GLN A 1 5.11 -1.99 15.43
N ALA A 2 5.44 -1.84 16.72
CA ALA A 2 6.79 -2.08 17.23
C ALA A 2 6.90 -3.57 17.59
N PRO A 3 7.90 -4.29 17.07
CA PRO A 3 8.13 -5.67 17.48
C PRO A 3 8.54 -5.71 18.96
N VAL A 4 8.03 -6.68 19.71
CA VAL A 4 8.50 -6.96 21.07
C VAL A 4 9.66 -7.95 20.95
N LEU A 5 10.86 -7.52 21.30
CA LEU A 5 12.06 -8.31 21.19
C LEU A 5 12.58 -8.70 22.59
N PRO A 6 13.03 -9.97 22.81
CA PRO A 6 13.60 -10.38 24.08
C PRO A 6 14.90 -9.64 24.40
N GLU A 7 14.92 -8.86 25.46
CA GLU A 7 16.12 -8.10 25.91
C GLU A 7 17.31 -9.02 26.16
N SER A 8 17.08 -10.22 26.70
CA SER A 8 18.12 -11.21 26.98
C SER A 8 18.96 -11.60 25.77
N TYR A 9 18.40 -11.50 24.56
CA TYR A 9 19.12 -11.75 23.31
C TYR A 9 19.47 -10.45 22.59
N TRP A 10 18.50 -9.57 22.37
CA TRP A 10 18.66 -8.38 21.53
C TRP A 10 19.36 -7.22 22.24
N GLY A 11 19.35 -7.18 23.60
CA GLY A 11 19.95 -6.09 24.37
C GLY A 11 21.44 -5.87 24.10
N GLN A 12 22.20 -6.92 23.81
CA GLN A 12 23.61 -6.84 23.45
C GLN A 12 23.87 -6.17 22.09
N TYR A 13 22.87 -6.19 21.18
CA TYR A 13 22.95 -5.59 19.84
C TYR A 13 22.28 -4.22 19.76
N ALA A 14 21.57 -3.79 20.79
CA ALA A 14 20.82 -2.53 20.83
C ALA A 14 21.70 -1.30 21.16
N THR A 15 22.97 -1.33 20.78
CA THR A 15 23.93 -0.23 20.99
C THR A 15 23.75 0.88 19.94
N ASP A 16 23.49 0.50 18.71
CA ASP A 16 23.23 1.38 17.58
C ASP A 16 22.47 0.59 16.48
N ARG A 17 21.99 1.32 15.49
CA ARG A 17 21.17 0.74 14.39
C ARG A 17 21.95 -0.28 13.55
N GLU A 18 23.21 0.00 13.26
CA GLU A 18 24.03 -0.85 12.39
C GLU A 18 24.32 -2.19 13.06
N THR A 19 24.71 -2.17 14.32
CA THR A 19 24.92 -3.36 15.14
C THR A 19 23.65 -4.20 15.27
N LEU A 20 22.48 -3.55 15.47
CA LEU A 20 21.20 -4.25 15.57
C LEU A 20 20.80 -4.93 14.25
N LEU A 21 21.02 -4.28 13.12
CA LEU A 21 20.70 -4.86 11.79
C LEU A 21 21.66 -6.00 11.39
N ALA A 22 22.86 -6.03 11.94
CA ALA A 22 23.84 -7.09 11.71
C ALA A 22 23.70 -8.27 12.69
N ALA A 23 22.77 -8.21 13.64
CA ALA A 23 22.59 -9.27 14.63
C ALA A 23 22.17 -10.60 13.95
N PRO A 24 22.68 -11.75 14.41
CA PRO A 24 22.33 -13.08 13.87
C PRO A 24 20.89 -13.45 14.28
N ALA A 25 19.93 -13.13 13.42
CA ALA A 25 18.50 -13.30 13.72
C ALA A 25 18.07 -14.79 13.76
N ASP A 26 18.82 -15.67 13.14
CA ASP A 26 18.59 -17.13 13.13
C ASP A 26 18.80 -17.80 14.50
N GLU A 27 19.55 -17.17 15.41
CA GLU A 27 19.77 -17.62 16.78
C GLU A 27 18.77 -16.99 17.77
N ALA A 28 17.93 -16.07 17.32
CA ALA A 28 17.02 -15.34 18.20
C ALA A 28 15.92 -16.23 18.77
N PRO A 29 15.56 -16.06 20.05
CA PRO A 29 14.41 -16.74 20.62
C PRO A 29 13.13 -16.38 19.87
N VAL A 30 12.28 -17.36 19.63
CA VAL A 30 10.99 -17.20 18.95
C VAL A 30 9.84 -17.39 19.93
N ALA A 31 8.74 -16.70 19.70
CA ALA A 31 7.49 -16.82 20.47
C ALA A 31 6.33 -17.28 19.57
N GLY A 32 6.64 -17.84 18.42
CA GLY A 32 5.68 -18.40 17.47
C GLY A 32 5.72 -19.93 17.45
N ALA A 33 4.84 -20.53 16.67
CA ALA A 33 4.74 -21.98 16.54
C ALA A 33 5.86 -22.61 15.72
N PHE A 34 6.63 -21.81 15.00
CA PHE A 34 7.66 -22.31 14.08
C PHE A 34 9.02 -21.71 14.41
N VAL A 35 10.05 -22.53 14.32
CA VAL A 35 11.46 -22.13 14.43
C VAL A 35 12.12 -22.19 13.07
N TYR A 36 13.00 -21.22 12.84
CA TYR A 36 13.81 -21.15 11.63
C TYR A 36 14.72 -22.36 11.50
N GLN A 37 14.86 -22.86 10.27
CA GLN A 37 15.72 -24.01 9.98
C GLN A 37 16.81 -23.67 8.96
N LYS A 38 16.45 -23.09 7.83
CA LYS A 38 17.38 -22.85 6.72
C LYS A 38 16.94 -21.70 5.85
N LEU A 39 17.91 -20.96 5.33
CA LEU A 39 17.76 -19.99 4.24
C LEU A 39 18.74 -20.32 3.12
N GLU A 40 18.23 -20.43 1.90
CA GLU A 40 18.99 -20.36 0.66
C GLU A 40 18.66 -19.04 -0.02
N GLN A 41 19.61 -18.12 0.01
CA GLN A 41 19.35 -16.75 -0.41
C GLN A 41 18.87 -16.67 -1.86
N GLY A 42 17.72 -16.04 -2.08
CA GLY A 42 17.09 -15.90 -3.38
C GLY A 42 16.35 -17.15 -3.89
N ALA A 43 16.32 -18.25 -3.13
CA ALA A 43 15.67 -19.48 -3.50
C ALA A 43 14.53 -19.87 -2.55
N PHE A 44 14.82 -20.18 -1.30
CA PHE A 44 13.81 -20.61 -0.34
C PHE A 44 14.26 -20.39 1.11
N TYR A 45 13.30 -20.46 2.05
CA TYR A 45 13.56 -20.61 3.47
C TYR A 45 12.56 -21.53 4.13
N THR A 46 13.01 -22.27 5.15
CA THR A 46 12.21 -23.29 5.82
C THR A 46 12.07 -23.02 7.32
N TRP A 47 10.91 -23.36 7.85
CA TRP A 47 10.55 -23.30 9.24
C TRP A 47 9.93 -24.62 9.69
N SER A 48 10.29 -25.11 10.87
CA SER A 48 9.70 -26.32 11.45
C SER A 48 8.85 -25.97 12.66
N TYR A 49 7.73 -26.67 12.80
CA TYR A 49 6.91 -26.59 13.99
C TYR A 49 7.69 -27.09 15.22
N ASP A 50 7.71 -26.31 16.28
CA ASP A 50 8.21 -26.70 17.59
C ASP A 50 7.14 -26.43 18.66
N PRO A 51 6.56 -27.49 19.25
CA PRO A 51 5.55 -27.31 20.29
C PRO A 51 6.09 -26.61 21.53
N ASN A 52 7.41 -26.63 21.76
CA ASN A 52 8.01 -25.99 22.94
C ASN A 52 8.08 -24.47 22.85
N THR A 53 8.02 -23.89 21.65
CA THR A 53 8.00 -22.45 21.45
C THR A 53 6.59 -21.88 21.33
N MET A 54 5.59 -22.74 21.10
CA MET A 54 4.19 -22.34 20.97
C MET A 54 3.56 -22.15 22.37
N TRP A 55 3.13 -20.94 22.68
CA TRP A 55 2.49 -20.59 23.96
C TRP A 55 1.00 -20.21 23.81
N PHE A 56 0.43 -20.37 22.64
CA PHE A 56 -0.97 -20.15 22.32
C PHE A 56 -1.50 -21.22 21.37
N GLY A 57 -2.81 -21.42 21.39
CA GLY A 57 -3.46 -22.43 20.54
C GLY A 57 -4.56 -23.19 21.30
N GLY A 58 -4.80 -24.41 20.90
CA GLY A 58 -5.77 -25.28 21.52
C GLY A 58 -7.20 -25.04 21.06
N GLU A 59 -8.16 -25.31 21.94
CA GLU A 59 -9.58 -25.24 21.62
C GLU A 59 -10.14 -23.84 21.91
N THR A 60 -10.81 -23.28 20.91
CA THR A 60 -11.51 -21.99 21.03
C THR A 60 -12.98 -22.19 20.72
N THR A 61 -13.85 -21.74 21.63
CA THR A 61 -15.30 -21.73 21.45
C THR A 61 -15.78 -20.30 21.31
N ILE A 62 -16.45 -20.00 20.20
CA ILE A 62 -17.07 -18.68 19.94
C ILE A 62 -18.55 -18.79 20.22
N TYR A 63 -19.08 -17.86 21.01
CA TYR A 63 -20.49 -17.66 21.31
C TYR A 63 -20.98 -16.38 20.66
N ASN A 64 -22.30 -16.16 20.60
CA ASN A 64 -22.84 -14.91 20.04
C ASN A 64 -22.40 -13.64 20.79
N GLY A 65 -22.11 -13.74 22.07
CA GLY A 65 -21.70 -12.61 22.93
C GLY A 65 -20.31 -12.73 23.54
N GLY A 66 -19.55 -13.78 23.22
CA GLY A 66 -18.27 -14.01 23.89
C GLY A 66 -17.41 -15.10 23.27
N THR A 67 -16.29 -15.37 23.92
CA THR A 67 -15.32 -16.39 23.48
C THR A 67 -14.72 -17.08 24.71
N SER A 68 -14.51 -18.40 24.63
CA SER A 68 -13.67 -19.14 25.58
C SER A 68 -12.51 -19.81 24.87
N ILE A 69 -11.37 -19.88 25.56
CA ILE A 69 -10.13 -20.47 25.07
C ILE A 69 -9.63 -21.46 26.11
N ALA A 70 -9.35 -22.68 25.69
CA ALA A 70 -8.68 -23.70 26.49
C ALA A 70 -7.44 -24.19 25.78
N TRP A 71 -6.28 -24.07 26.40
CA TRP A 71 -5.02 -24.48 25.80
C TRP A 71 -4.02 -24.96 26.85
N ASP A 72 -3.37 -26.07 26.56
CA ASP A 72 -2.29 -26.65 27.37
C ASP A 72 -1.36 -27.45 26.43
N ASN A 73 -0.09 -27.02 26.33
CA ASN A 73 0.94 -27.74 25.58
C ASN A 73 1.91 -28.49 26.49
N GLY A 74 1.71 -28.50 27.80
CA GLY A 74 2.58 -29.13 28.77
C GLY A 74 3.90 -28.39 29.04
N VAL A 75 4.16 -27.27 28.38
CA VAL A 75 5.40 -26.47 28.50
C VAL A 75 5.12 -25.13 29.18
N ALA A 76 4.14 -24.39 28.69
CA ALA A 76 3.69 -23.13 29.28
C ALA A 76 2.53 -23.40 30.26
N PRO A 77 2.20 -22.46 31.18
CA PRO A 77 1.01 -22.58 31.99
C PRO A 77 -0.25 -22.73 31.13
N ALA A 78 -1.10 -23.69 31.49
CA ALA A 78 -2.37 -23.90 30.80
C ALA A 78 -3.22 -22.63 30.81
N VAL A 79 -3.81 -22.31 29.66
CA VAL A 79 -4.69 -21.16 29.50
C VAL A 79 -6.14 -21.63 29.50
N ASN A 80 -6.93 -21.09 30.42
CA ASN A 80 -8.38 -21.20 30.43
C ASN A 80 -8.92 -19.77 30.63
N ALA A 81 -9.43 -19.18 29.57
CA ALA A 81 -9.93 -17.81 29.61
C ALA A 81 -11.29 -17.71 28.92
N SER A 82 -12.15 -16.87 29.45
CA SER A 82 -13.45 -16.56 28.88
C SER A 82 -13.66 -15.05 28.85
N PHE A 83 -14.23 -14.55 27.76
CA PHE A 83 -14.48 -13.14 27.50
C PHE A 83 -15.92 -12.97 27.03
N GLY A 84 -16.62 -11.98 27.58
CA GLY A 84 -18.01 -11.72 27.25
C GLY A 84 -18.99 -12.77 27.76
N ASP A 85 -20.18 -12.83 27.13
CA ASP A 85 -21.21 -13.83 27.45
C ASP A 85 -20.92 -15.13 26.69
N THR A 86 -20.62 -16.18 27.44
CA THR A 86 -20.33 -17.53 26.95
C THR A 86 -21.52 -18.48 27.06
N SER A 87 -22.75 -17.96 27.05
CA SER A 87 -23.99 -18.76 27.05
C SER A 87 -24.61 -18.84 25.65
N GLY A 88 -25.42 -19.85 25.40
CA GLY A 88 -26.18 -20.04 24.17
C GLY A 88 -25.44 -20.79 23.07
N ASP A 89 -25.87 -20.58 21.83
CA ASP A 89 -25.28 -21.23 20.67
C ASP A 89 -23.82 -20.90 20.49
N SER A 90 -23.02 -21.90 20.14
CA SER A 90 -21.56 -21.78 20.03
C SER A 90 -21.00 -22.59 18.87
N PHE A 91 -19.82 -22.20 18.43
CA PHE A 91 -18.97 -22.92 17.48
C PHE A 91 -17.58 -23.11 18.08
N THR A 92 -17.12 -24.36 18.09
CA THR A 92 -15.80 -24.71 18.63
C THR A 92 -14.87 -25.14 17.50
N TYR A 93 -13.63 -24.67 17.55
CA TYR A 93 -12.56 -25.10 16.68
C TYR A 93 -11.25 -25.25 17.44
N THR A 94 -10.36 -26.10 16.91
CA THR A 94 -9.00 -26.26 17.42
C THR A 94 -8.06 -25.42 16.57
N SER A 95 -7.25 -24.58 17.19
CA SER A 95 -6.20 -23.82 16.50
C SER A 95 -5.01 -24.71 16.17
N GLY A 96 -4.48 -24.55 14.92
CA GLY A 96 -3.22 -25.19 14.52
C GLY A 96 -1.99 -24.59 15.21
N PRO A 97 -0.83 -24.86 14.67
CA PRO A 97 -0.60 -25.40 13.31
C PRO A 97 -0.84 -26.90 13.18
N PHE A 98 -1.28 -27.32 11.98
CA PHE A 98 -1.50 -28.74 11.64
C PHE A 98 -0.43 -29.27 10.66
N VAL A 99 0.59 -28.44 10.36
CA VAL A 99 1.70 -28.80 9.47
C VAL A 99 3.02 -28.80 10.26
N GLY A 100 3.91 -29.74 9.94
CA GLY A 100 5.19 -29.86 10.62
C GLY A 100 6.28 -28.93 10.06
N THR A 101 6.19 -28.59 8.78
CA THR A 101 7.18 -27.77 8.09
C THR A 101 6.48 -26.81 7.13
N VAL A 102 6.97 -25.60 7.06
CA VAL A 102 6.59 -24.61 6.06
C VAL A 102 7.85 -24.22 5.27
N GLU A 103 7.81 -24.38 3.97
CA GLU A 103 8.84 -23.89 3.07
C GLU A 103 8.29 -22.75 2.22
N PHE A 104 9.00 -21.63 2.23
CA PHE A 104 8.70 -20.48 1.38
C PHE A 104 9.66 -20.48 0.21
N THR A 105 9.19 -20.88 -0.96
CA THR A 105 9.95 -20.81 -2.20
C THR A 105 9.77 -19.44 -2.86
N LEU A 106 10.86 -18.82 -3.28
CA LEU A 106 10.86 -17.50 -3.89
C LEU A 106 10.81 -17.61 -5.41
N TYR A 107 9.87 -16.94 -6.04
CA TYR A 107 9.74 -16.86 -7.48
C TYR A 107 10.06 -15.46 -7.99
N GLY A 108 10.74 -15.37 -9.14
CA GLY A 108 11.11 -14.10 -9.75
C GLY A 108 9.94 -13.29 -10.30
N ASP A 109 8.82 -13.96 -10.62
CA ASP A 109 7.59 -13.35 -11.10
C ASP A 109 6.35 -14.17 -10.69
N GLN A 110 5.18 -13.55 -10.87
CA GLN A 110 3.91 -14.15 -10.49
C GLN A 110 3.52 -15.35 -11.37
N ASP A 111 3.86 -15.30 -12.66
CA ASP A 111 3.44 -16.35 -13.60
C ASP A 111 4.16 -17.66 -13.29
N ALA A 112 5.43 -17.60 -12.90
CA ALA A 112 6.20 -18.77 -12.43
C ALA A 112 5.61 -19.35 -11.14
N ALA A 113 5.21 -18.52 -10.18
CA ALA A 113 4.61 -18.98 -8.93
C ALA A 113 3.25 -19.68 -9.17
N TYR A 114 2.41 -19.13 -10.03
CA TYR A 114 1.11 -19.75 -10.34
C TYR A 114 1.26 -21.02 -11.19
N LEU A 115 2.27 -21.10 -12.04
CA LEU A 115 2.58 -22.35 -12.78
C LEU A 115 3.01 -23.46 -11.81
N ALA A 116 3.86 -23.15 -10.84
CA ALA A 116 4.26 -24.10 -9.79
C ALA A 116 3.05 -24.57 -8.95
N PHE A 117 2.11 -23.66 -8.64
CA PHE A 117 0.87 -24.03 -7.97
C PHE A 117 0.01 -24.98 -8.83
N GLN A 118 -0.17 -24.71 -10.11
CA GLN A 118 -0.92 -25.57 -11.03
C GLN A 118 -0.29 -26.96 -11.18
N ASN A 119 1.05 -27.02 -11.15
CA ASN A 119 1.80 -28.28 -11.20
C ASN A 119 1.78 -29.06 -9.87
N GLY A 120 1.23 -28.47 -8.78
CA GLY A 120 1.27 -29.07 -7.44
C GLY A 120 2.65 -29.05 -6.79
N GLU A 121 3.53 -28.15 -7.23
CA GLU A 121 4.87 -27.98 -6.64
C GLU A 121 4.81 -27.13 -5.36
N VAL A 122 3.79 -26.28 -5.22
CA VAL A 122 3.49 -25.50 -4.03
C VAL A 122 2.00 -25.62 -3.67
N ASP A 123 1.69 -25.60 -2.38
CA ASP A 123 0.32 -25.73 -1.86
C ASP A 123 -0.42 -24.38 -1.79
N PHE A 124 0.32 -23.27 -1.75
CA PHE A 124 -0.23 -21.92 -1.57
C PHE A 124 0.66 -20.87 -2.22
N VAL A 125 0.07 -19.90 -2.90
CA VAL A 125 0.77 -18.73 -3.44
C VAL A 125 0.46 -17.50 -2.58
N LEU A 126 1.45 -17.02 -1.83
CA LEU A 126 1.34 -15.75 -1.12
C LEU A 126 1.59 -14.61 -2.10
N ASN A 127 0.52 -14.02 -2.61
CA ASN A 127 0.59 -12.88 -3.52
C ASN A 127 -0.25 -11.70 -2.97
N PRO A 128 0.38 -10.73 -2.30
CA PRO A 128 -0.33 -9.57 -1.75
C PRO A 128 -0.86 -8.61 -2.82
N LEU A 129 -0.45 -8.78 -4.08
CA LEU A 129 -0.90 -7.94 -5.20
C LEU A 129 -2.21 -8.42 -5.82
N GLY A 130 -2.66 -9.62 -5.46
CA GLY A 130 -3.82 -10.28 -6.03
C GLY A 130 -3.52 -11.03 -7.33
N VAL A 131 -4.49 -11.79 -7.80
CA VAL A 131 -4.38 -12.63 -8.99
C VAL A 131 -4.70 -11.79 -10.23
N LYS A 132 -3.85 -11.85 -11.26
CA LYS A 132 -4.12 -11.20 -12.55
C LYS A 132 -5.36 -11.82 -13.21
N ARG A 133 -6.06 -11.06 -14.05
CA ARG A 133 -7.30 -11.50 -14.71
C ARG A 133 -7.12 -12.78 -15.52
N ASN A 134 -6.07 -12.87 -16.32
CA ASN A 134 -5.78 -14.06 -17.13
C ASN A 134 -5.50 -15.29 -16.26
N GLN A 135 -4.78 -15.12 -15.16
CA GLN A 135 -4.52 -16.19 -14.19
C GLN A 135 -5.81 -16.61 -13.47
N TRP A 136 -6.66 -15.64 -13.07
CA TRP A 136 -7.96 -15.91 -12.50
C TRP A 136 -8.82 -16.77 -13.43
N GLU A 137 -8.90 -16.41 -14.72
CA GLU A 137 -9.64 -17.15 -15.72
C GLU A 137 -9.07 -18.55 -16.00
N GLN A 138 -7.77 -18.71 -15.94
CA GLN A 138 -7.09 -19.98 -16.09
C GLN A 138 -7.38 -20.90 -14.89
N LEU A 139 -7.13 -20.40 -13.66
CA LEU A 139 -7.35 -21.15 -12.43
C LEU A 139 -8.81 -21.55 -12.21
N SER A 140 -9.77 -20.75 -12.70
CA SER A 140 -11.20 -21.07 -12.61
C SER A 140 -11.59 -22.35 -13.39
N ARG A 141 -10.75 -22.79 -14.30
CA ARG A 141 -10.95 -24.01 -15.12
C ARG A 141 -10.25 -25.23 -14.55
N GLU A 142 -9.40 -25.04 -13.54
CA GLU A 142 -8.64 -26.14 -12.94
C GLU A 142 -9.50 -26.94 -11.97
N PRO A 143 -9.56 -28.28 -12.13
CA PRO A 143 -10.29 -29.13 -11.20
C PRO A 143 -9.74 -29.03 -9.77
N GLY A 144 -10.60 -28.87 -8.78
CA GLY A 144 -10.22 -28.80 -7.37
C GLY A 144 -9.79 -27.40 -6.89
N VAL A 145 -9.75 -26.39 -7.77
CA VAL A 145 -9.49 -25.00 -7.39
C VAL A 145 -10.78 -24.29 -7.06
N THR A 146 -10.89 -23.74 -5.88
CA THR A 146 -11.98 -22.82 -5.48
C THR A 146 -11.46 -21.41 -5.43
N GLN A 147 -12.15 -20.49 -6.09
CA GLN A 147 -11.81 -19.08 -6.12
C GLN A 147 -12.78 -18.28 -5.27
N VAL A 148 -12.27 -17.37 -4.47
CA VAL A 148 -13.04 -16.43 -3.68
C VAL A 148 -12.51 -15.02 -3.94
N SER A 149 -13.39 -14.07 -4.12
CA SER A 149 -13.06 -12.66 -4.31
C SER A 149 -13.81 -11.81 -3.28
N ASN A 150 -13.10 -10.89 -2.67
CA ASN A 150 -13.66 -9.91 -1.73
C ASN A 150 -12.93 -8.57 -1.87
N PHE A 151 -13.53 -7.50 -1.36
CA PHE A 151 -12.86 -6.21 -1.29
C PHE A 151 -11.65 -6.28 -0.35
N SER A 152 -10.55 -5.70 -0.79
CA SER A 152 -9.34 -5.60 0.01
C SER A 152 -9.33 -4.29 0.81
N ASN A 153 -8.91 -4.37 2.07
CA ASN A 153 -8.52 -3.20 2.85
C ASN A 153 -7.15 -2.73 2.38
N GLY A 154 -7.12 -2.07 1.23
CA GLY A 154 -5.87 -1.60 0.67
C GLY A 154 -6.08 -0.52 -0.36
N MET A 155 -5.01 0.16 -0.69
CA MET A 155 -5.01 1.18 -1.73
C MET A 155 -3.74 1.10 -2.57
N ARG A 156 -3.86 1.47 -3.84
CA ARG A 156 -2.74 1.83 -4.72
C ARG A 156 -2.80 3.33 -4.96
N TYR A 157 -1.66 3.99 -4.90
CA TYR A 157 -1.61 5.45 -4.96
C TYR A 157 -0.36 5.94 -5.66
N MET A 158 -0.43 7.17 -6.16
CA MET A 158 0.71 7.99 -6.49
C MET A 158 0.88 9.08 -5.44
N ALA A 159 2.08 9.24 -4.93
CA ALA A 159 2.43 10.31 -3.99
C ALA A 159 3.23 11.42 -4.68
N PHE A 160 2.98 12.65 -4.22
CA PHE A 160 3.74 13.84 -4.56
C PHE A 160 4.66 14.20 -3.39
N ASN A 161 5.88 14.63 -3.67
CA ASN A 161 6.71 15.25 -2.65
C ASN A 161 6.30 16.72 -2.48
N LEU A 162 5.64 17.01 -1.36
CA LEU A 162 5.14 18.36 -1.09
C LEU A 162 6.23 19.35 -0.66
N ARG A 163 7.44 18.85 -0.45
CA ARG A 163 8.62 19.69 -0.10
C ARG A 163 9.34 20.22 -1.32
N VAL A 164 9.04 19.67 -2.51
CA VAL A 164 9.73 19.96 -3.76
C VAL A 164 8.74 20.47 -4.81
N PHE A 165 9.09 21.59 -5.49
CA PHE A 165 8.29 22.08 -6.60
C PHE A 165 8.46 21.17 -7.83
N PRO A 166 7.39 20.85 -8.59
CA PRO A 166 6.03 21.42 -8.51
C PRO A 166 5.09 20.69 -7.52
N GLY A 167 5.52 19.60 -6.89
CA GLY A 167 4.71 18.82 -5.94
C GLY A 167 4.20 19.65 -4.74
N SER A 168 4.94 20.68 -4.33
CA SER A 168 4.52 21.62 -3.28
C SER A 168 3.31 22.47 -3.65
N ASP A 169 3.05 22.70 -4.94
CA ASP A 169 1.94 23.51 -5.41
C ASP A 169 0.62 22.73 -5.42
N LYS A 170 -0.43 23.30 -4.81
CA LYS A 170 -1.72 22.62 -4.70
C LYS A 170 -2.43 22.49 -6.05
N ALA A 171 -2.38 23.54 -6.88
CA ALA A 171 -3.04 23.53 -8.17
C ALA A 171 -2.41 22.52 -9.12
N PHE A 172 -1.08 22.37 -9.07
CA PHE A 172 -0.39 21.28 -9.78
C PHE A 172 -0.94 19.91 -9.38
N ARG A 173 -0.99 19.60 -8.09
CA ARG A 173 -1.50 18.30 -7.63
C ARG A 173 -2.95 18.04 -8.02
N GLN A 174 -3.80 19.08 -7.96
CA GLN A 174 -5.19 19.00 -8.38
C GLN A 174 -5.34 18.81 -9.89
N ALA A 175 -4.54 19.51 -10.69
CA ALA A 175 -4.52 19.36 -12.15
C ALA A 175 -4.06 17.96 -12.56
N VAL A 176 -3.02 17.41 -11.91
CA VAL A 176 -2.59 16.03 -12.15
C VAL A 176 -3.67 15.03 -11.69
N GLY A 177 -4.29 15.25 -10.55
CA GLY A 177 -5.40 14.40 -10.09
C GLY A 177 -6.58 14.40 -11.06
N CYS A 178 -6.83 15.52 -11.75
CA CYS A 178 -7.90 15.67 -12.73
C CYS A 178 -7.58 15.02 -14.09
N ILE A 179 -6.35 15.22 -14.60
CA ILE A 179 -5.96 14.66 -15.91
C ILE A 179 -5.85 13.13 -15.88
N VAL A 180 -5.53 12.54 -14.72
CA VAL A 180 -5.41 11.08 -14.56
C VAL A 180 -6.78 10.44 -14.66
N ASP A 181 -7.01 9.67 -15.72
CA ASP A 181 -8.23 8.93 -15.95
C ASP A 181 -8.23 7.59 -15.22
N LYS A 182 -8.73 7.59 -13.97
CA LYS A 182 -8.82 6.39 -13.16
C LYS A 182 -9.79 5.37 -13.73
N GLU A 183 -10.89 5.82 -14.33
CA GLU A 183 -11.88 4.93 -14.95
C GLU A 183 -11.31 4.20 -16.15
N PHE A 184 -10.53 4.89 -16.99
CA PHE A 184 -9.79 4.24 -18.08
C PHE A 184 -8.88 3.13 -17.54
N ILE A 185 -8.13 3.40 -16.49
CA ILE A 185 -7.25 2.41 -15.85
C ILE A 185 -8.06 1.22 -15.34
N ILE A 186 -9.15 1.46 -14.60
CA ILE A 186 -9.99 0.42 -14.03
C ILE A 186 -10.63 -0.45 -15.12
N ASN A 187 -11.21 0.17 -16.14
CA ASN A 187 -11.98 -0.54 -17.14
C ASN A 187 -11.10 -1.21 -18.19
N ASN A 188 -10.06 -0.55 -18.67
CA ASN A 188 -9.26 -1.02 -19.80
C ASN A 188 -7.99 -1.79 -19.40
N VAL A 189 -7.37 -1.43 -18.27
CA VAL A 189 -6.14 -2.10 -17.81
C VAL A 189 -6.45 -3.17 -16.77
N LEU A 190 -7.31 -2.86 -15.80
CA LEU A 190 -7.72 -3.76 -14.72
C LEU A 190 -8.96 -4.60 -15.03
N GLN A 191 -9.67 -4.28 -16.11
CA GLN A 191 -10.87 -5.01 -16.53
C GLN A 191 -11.94 -5.12 -15.41
N GLY A 192 -12.09 -4.05 -14.63
CA GLY A 192 -13.11 -3.94 -13.58
C GLY A 192 -12.77 -4.60 -12.24
N ILE A 193 -11.53 -5.05 -12.02
CA ILE A 193 -11.12 -5.71 -10.75
C ILE A 193 -10.70 -4.72 -9.65
N ALA A 194 -10.82 -3.42 -9.86
CA ALA A 194 -10.53 -2.39 -8.86
C ALA A 194 -11.68 -1.39 -8.77
N ILE A 195 -11.70 -0.65 -7.68
CA ILE A 195 -12.66 0.42 -7.42
C ILE A 195 -11.93 1.75 -7.45
N ASN A 196 -12.55 2.78 -8.05
CA ASN A 196 -12.06 4.14 -7.97
C ASN A 196 -12.03 4.59 -6.50
N MET A 197 -10.98 5.29 -6.12
CA MET A 197 -10.78 5.82 -4.78
C MET A 197 -10.34 7.28 -4.87
N ASP A 198 -11.21 8.19 -4.47
CA ASP A 198 -10.97 9.63 -4.51
C ASP A 198 -10.56 10.19 -3.14
N GLY A 199 -10.93 9.49 -2.07
CA GLY A 199 -10.53 9.77 -0.70
C GLY A 199 -9.39 8.90 -0.22
N GLN A 200 -9.11 8.98 1.09
CA GLN A 200 -8.07 8.20 1.75
C GLN A 200 -8.60 6.91 2.38
N MET A 201 -9.91 6.68 2.29
CA MET A 201 -10.57 5.55 2.94
C MET A 201 -11.03 4.54 1.89
N PRO A 202 -10.53 3.27 1.92
CA PRO A 202 -10.99 2.22 1.02
C PRO A 202 -12.46 1.87 1.24
N GLU A 203 -13.15 1.43 0.17
CA GLU A 203 -14.55 1.00 0.22
C GLU A 203 -14.81 -0.14 1.20
N ALA A 204 -13.81 -1.01 1.44
CA ALA A 204 -13.90 -2.05 2.46
C ALA A 204 -14.04 -1.50 3.90
N LEU A 205 -13.71 -0.23 4.11
CA LEU A 205 -13.94 0.52 5.35
C LEU A 205 -15.17 1.45 5.23
N SER A 206 -16.23 1.01 4.57
CA SER A 206 -17.39 1.81 4.16
C SER A 206 -18.02 2.65 5.27
N ALA A 207 -18.00 2.17 6.53
CA ALA A 207 -18.48 2.94 7.68
C ALA A 207 -17.71 4.25 7.94
N TRP A 208 -16.50 4.38 7.36
CA TRP A 208 -15.60 5.50 7.53
C TRP A 208 -15.41 6.32 6.24
N VAL A 209 -16.04 5.89 5.16
CA VAL A 209 -15.96 6.61 3.88
C VAL A 209 -16.86 7.85 3.93
N ALA A 210 -16.26 9.01 3.73
CA ALA A 210 -16.99 10.25 3.54
C ALA A 210 -16.98 10.63 2.04
N PRO A 211 -18.06 11.23 1.52
CA PRO A 211 -18.07 11.73 0.15
C PRO A 211 -16.93 12.74 -0.07
N VAL A 212 -16.13 12.52 -1.11
CA VAL A 212 -15.13 13.50 -1.55
C VAL A 212 -15.84 14.60 -2.33
N THR A 213 -15.52 15.83 -2.01
CA THR A 213 -16.10 17.02 -2.64
C THR A 213 -15.01 17.94 -3.19
N GLY A 214 -15.37 18.82 -4.10
CA GLY A 214 -14.47 19.82 -4.68
C GLY A 214 -13.82 19.37 -5.98
N VAL A 215 -12.70 19.98 -6.34
CA VAL A 215 -12.11 19.95 -7.68
C VAL A 215 -11.91 18.53 -8.25
N LEU A 216 -11.56 17.54 -7.44
CA LEU A 216 -11.35 16.18 -7.96
C LEU A 216 -12.66 15.47 -8.25
N ALA A 217 -13.70 15.66 -7.43
CA ALA A 217 -15.03 15.14 -7.70
C ALA A 217 -15.63 15.72 -9.00
N ASP A 218 -15.30 16.98 -9.32
CA ASP A 218 -15.72 17.64 -10.56
C ASP A 218 -15.03 17.06 -11.82
N CYS A 219 -14.02 16.21 -11.65
CA CYS A 219 -13.29 15.57 -12.76
C CYS A 219 -13.78 14.17 -13.08
N ASP A 220 -14.66 13.58 -12.27
CA ASP A 220 -15.20 12.25 -12.51
C ASP A 220 -16.14 12.23 -13.72
N GLY A 221 -16.04 11.17 -14.51
CA GLY A 221 -16.87 10.98 -15.70
C GLY A 221 -16.56 11.92 -16.88
N LEU A 222 -15.55 12.80 -16.76
CA LEU A 222 -15.15 13.68 -17.86
C LEU A 222 -14.42 12.89 -18.96
N SER A 223 -14.62 13.30 -20.21
CA SER A 223 -13.83 12.84 -21.35
C SER A 223 -12.37 13.31 -21.26
N ALA A 224 -11.48 12.74 -22.06
CA ALA A 224 -10.07 13.15 -22.10
C ALA A 224 -9.87 14.65 -22.43
N GLU A 225 -10.67 15.18 -23.36
CA GLU A 225 -10.67 16.61 -23.69
C GLU A 225 -11.12 17.48 -22.51
N GLU A 226 -12.22 17.09 -21.86
CA GLU A 226 -12.75 17.83 -20.72
C GLU A 226 -11.79 17.78 -19.53
N ARG A 227 -11.15 16.62 -19.25
CA ARG A 227 -10.11 16.48 -18.23
C ARG A 227 -8.91 17.39 -18.52
N PHE A 228 -8.45 17.42 -19.77
CA PHE A 228 -7.36 18.33 -20.18
C PHE A 228 -7.74 19.79 -19.95
N ASN A 229 -8.90 20.22 -20.46
CA ASN A 229 -9.36 21.59 -20.33
C ASN A 229 -9.57 22.00 -18.85
N LYS A 230 -10.13 21.09 -18.04
CA LYS A 230 -10.32 21.31 -16.61
C LYS A 230 -8.98 21.39 -15.86
N SER A 231 -8.02 20.56 -16.21
CA SER A 231 -6.68 20.59 -15.63
C SER A 231 -5.94 21.90 -15.95
N VAL A 232 -6.08 22.38 -17.19
CA VAL A 232 -5.56 23.70 -17.58
C VAL A 232 -6.23 24.81 -16.79
N GLU A 233 -7.56 24.80 -16.66
CA GLU A 233 -8.31 25.74 -15.83
C GLU A 233 -7.82 25.77 -14.38
N ILE A 234 -7.59 24.61 -13.78
CA ILE A 234 -7.06 24.47 -12.41
C ILE A 234 -5.69 25.14 -12.30
N LEU A 235 -4.79 24.89 -13.25
CA LEU A 235 -3.46 25.51 -13.26
C LEU A 235 -3.57 27.03 -13.39
N GLN A 236 -4.38 27.54 -14.32
CA GLN A 236 -4.60 28.97 -14.50
C GLN A 236 -5.13 29.64 -13.23
N ASN A 237 -6.14 29.04 -12.61
CA ASN A 237 -6.72 29.54 -11.35
C ASN A 237 -5.72 29.48 -10.18
N GLY A 238 -4.75 28.58 -10.25
CA GLY A 238 -3.62 28.45 -9.32
C GLY A 238 -2.47 29.44 -9.58
N GLY A 239 -2.61 30.32 -10.58
CA GLY A 239 -1.60 31.33 -10.92
C GLY A 239 -0.47 30.84 -11.81
N TRP A 240 -0.63 29.66 -12.43
CA TRP A 240 0.28 29.17 -13.47
C TRP A 240 0.12 29.98 -14.76
N THR A 241 1.18 30.08 -15.54
CA THR A 241 1.22 30.79 -16.82
C THR A 241 1.88 29.94 -17.89
N ALA A 242 1.45 30.14 -19.13
CA ALA A 242 2.07 29.52 -20.30
C ALA A 242 2.10 30.50 -21.47
N SER A 243 3.03 30.35 -22.38
CA SER A 243 3.03 31.11 -23.65
C SER A 243 1.96 30.60 -24.62
N ASP A 244 1.61 29.33 -24.50
CA ASP A 244 0.55 28.63 -25.21
C ASP A 244 0.02 27.52 -24.29
N TRP A 245 -1.28 27.46 -24.06
CA TRP A 245 -1.89 26.44 -23.19
C TRP A 245 -2.17 25.13 -23.89
N GLY A 246 -1.85 25.03 -25.18
CA GLY A 246 -2.14 23.82 -25.93
C GLY A 246 -3.62 23.57 -26.16
N SER A 247 -3.97 22.37 -26.53
CA SER A 247 -5.35 21.96 -26.76
C SER A 247 -5.46 20.43 -26.78
N HIS A 248 -6.65 19.89 -26.55
CA HIS A 248 -6.93 18.47 -26.79
C HIS A 248 -7.90 18.35 -27.98
N PRO A 249 -7.56 17.55 -29.02
CA PRO A 249 -8.38 17.44 -30.22
C PRO A 249 -9.67 16.62 -30.04
N GLY A 250 -9.85 16.01 -28.86
CA GLY A 250 -10.97 15.12 -28.56
C GLY A 250 -10.67 13.64 -28.86
N GLY A 251 -11.57 12.77 -28.45
CA GLY A 251 -11.48 11.32 -28.68
C GLY A 251 -10.27 10.68 -28.01
N ALA A 252 -9.62 9.76 -28.75
CA ALA A 252 -8.43 9.03 -28.28
C ALA A 252 -7.10 9.72 -28.64
N ASP A 253 -7.15 10.89 -29.26
CA ASP A 253 -5.97 11.61 -29.69
C ASP A 253 -5.24 12.24 -28.49
N ARG A 254 -3.94 12.38 -28.62
CA ARG A 254 -3.10 12.98 -27.60
C ARG A 254 -3.22 14.50 -27.63
N ALA A 255 -3.24 15.14 -26.44
CA ALA A 255 -3.24 16.60 -26.35
C ALA A 255 -1.96 17.22 -26.95
N ILE A 256 -2.11 18.44 -27.48
CA ILE A 256 -1.02 19.36 -27.78
C ILE A 256 -0.66 20.06 -26.46
N ALA A 257 0.49 19.70 -25.89
CA ALA A 257 0.90 20.15 -24.58
C ALA A 257 1.12 21.68 -24.49
N PRO A 258 0.88 22.29 -23.32
CA PRO A 258 1.27 23.68 -23.05
C PRO A 258 2.75 23.96 -23.30
N LYS A 259 3.08 25.18 -23.71
CA LYS A 259 4.46 25.63 -23.94
C LYS A 259 4.82 26.82 -23.04
N GLY A 260 6.08 26.87 -22.62
CA GLY A 260 6.58 27.94 -21.77
C GLY A 260 5.88 27.99 -20.41
N LEU A 261 5.50 26.81 -19.89
CA LEU A 261 4.80 26.66 -18.61
C LEU A 261 5.68 27.15 -17.46
N LYS A 262 5.09 27.96 -16.58
CA LYS A 262 5.72 28.44 -15.35
C LYS A 262 4.73 28.38 -14.20
N GLY A 263 5.23 28.05 -13.03
CA GLY A 263 4.45 28.07 -11.81
C GLY A 263 4.09 29.46 -11.31
N PRO A 264 3.34 29.53 -10.21
CA PRO A 264 2.92 30.79 -9.61
C PRO A 264 4.11 31.72 -9.35
N GLY A 265 3.89 33.03 -9.63
CA GLY A 265 4.96 34.03 -9.52
C GLY A 265 6.07 33.91 -10.57
N GLY A 266 5.86 33.14 -11.64
CA GLY A 266 6.83 32.92 -12.69
C GLY A 266 7.91 31.88 -12.36
N THR A 267 7.67 31.05 -11.36
CA THR A 267 8.59 29.98 -10.92
C THR A 267 8.88 29.02 -12.07
N ALA A 268 10.16 28.82 -12.38
CA ALA A 268 10.59 27.88 -13.43
C ALA A 268 10.33 26.43 -12.97
N LEU A 269 9.95 25.59 -13.94
CA LEU A 269 9.94 24.14 -13.73
C LEU A 269 11.38 23.61 -13.53
N PRO A 270 11.54 22.42 -12.88
CA PRO A 270 12.83 21.75 -12.85
C PRO A 270 13.44 21.62 -14.24
N SER A 271 14.76 21.81 -14.33
CA SER A 271 15.50 21.66 -15.60
C SER A 271 15.80 20.21 -15.95
N GLU A 272 15.76 19.33 -14.93
CA GLU A 272 15.88 17.88 -15.08
C GLU A 272 14.50 17.23 -15.28
N THR A 273 14.48 16.10 -15.96
CA THR A 273 13.30 15.27 -16.10
C THR A 273 12.87 14.72 -14.74
N MET A 274 11.63 14.98 -14.36
CA MET A 274 11.05 14.47 -13.11
C MET A 274 10.73 12.98 -13.23
N LEU A 275 11.16 12.18 -12.25
CA LEU A 275 10.94 10.75 -12.25
C LEU A 275 9.71 10.37 -11.43
N LEU A 276 8.85 9.54 -12.04
CA LEU A 276 7.78 8.81 -11.36
C LEU A 276 8.28 7.38 -11.09
N TYR A 277 8.75 7.14 -9.87
CA TYR A 277 9.17 5.80 -9.47
C TYR A 277 7.96 4.89 -9.32
N ALA A 278 8.03 3.68 -9.88
CA ALA A 278 7.00 2.67 -9.79
C ALA A 278 7.62 1.27 -9.63
N PRO A 279 6.93 0.30 -9.04
CA PRO A 279 7.40 -1.08 -9.04
C PRO A 279 7.60 -1.61 -10.46
N GLY A 280 8.67 -2.37 -10.66
CA GLY A 280 8.98 -2.98 -11.96
C GLY A 280 7.96 -4.06 -12.37
N PRO A 281 7.87 -4.37 -13.68
CA PRO A 281 6.84 -5.26 -14.22
C PRO A 281 6.94 -6.71 -13.72
N GLY A 282 8.11 -7.17 -13.31
CA GLY A 282 8.28 -8.49 -12.69
C GLY A 282 7.62 -8.61 -11.33
N TYR A 283 7.60 -7.52 -10.55
CA TYR A 283 6.96 -7.48 -9.25
C TYR A 283 5.49 -7.04 -9.34
N ASP A 284 5.21 -5.87 -9.93
CA ASP A 284 3.85 -5.36 -10.08
C ASP A 284 3.64 -4.79 -11.49
N PRO A 285 3.26 -5.64 -12.45
CA PRO A 285 3.02 -5.21 -13.83
C PRO A 285 1.90 -4.18 -13.95
N ILE A 286 0.95 -4.20 -13.03
CA ILE A 286 -0.20 -3.28 -13.02
C ILE A 286 0.27 -1.86 -12.70
N ARG A 287 0.96 -1.65 -11.57
CA ARG A 287 1.50 -0.32 -11.21
C ARG A 287 2.56 0.15 -12.19
N SER A 288 3.38 -0.77 -12.72
CA SER A 288 4.33 -0.46 -13.78
C SER A 288 3.62 0.14 -15.00
N THR A 289 2.53 -0.49 -15.45
CA THR A 289 1.73 0.01 -16.58
C THR A 289 1.06 1.35 -16.26
N PHE A 290 0.47 1.51 -15.07
CA PHE A 290 -0.15 2.77 -14.66
C PHE A 290 0.82 3.94 -14.65
N SER A 291 2.05 3.70 -14.21
CA SER A 291 3.06 4.76 -14.19
C SER A 291 3.34 5.34 -15.57
N LEU A 292 3.27 4.51 -16.61
CA LEU A 292 3.44 4.95 -18.00
C LEU A 292 2.29 5.86 -18.45
N PHE A 293 1.04 5.47 -18.18
CA PHE A 293 -0.11 6.31 -18.50
C PHE A 293 -0.10 7.62 -17.72
N ILE A 294 0.18 7.58 -16.41
CA ILE A 294 0.24 8.78 -15.58
C ILE A 294 1.32 9.74 -16.07
N ALA A 295 2.52 9.22 -16.38
CA ALA A 295 3.60 10.05 -16.93
C ALA A 295 3.20 10.68 -18.28
N ASP A 296 2.52 9.93 -19.16
CA ASP A 296 2.03 10.45 -20.42
C ASP A 296 0.98 11.55 -20.24
N TRP A 297 0.01 11.37 -19.34
CA TRP A 297 -0.97 12.42 -19.01
C TRP A 297 -0.31 13.67 -18.44
N MET A 298 0.70 13.53 -17.58
CA MET A 298 1.45 14.67 -17.06
C MET A 298 2.23 15.39 -18.16
N GLN A 299 2.80 14.65 -19.13
CA GLN A 299 3.44 15.23 -20.31
C GLN A 299 2.44 15.99 -21.19
N GLN A 300 1.20 15.52 -21.29
CA GLN A 300 0.14 16.22 -22.01
C GLN A 300 -0.22 17.58 -21.36
N LEU A 301 0.02 17.74 -20.06
CA LEU A 301 -0.06 19.03 -19.36
C LEU A 301 1.23 19.86 -19.43
N GLY A 302 2.24 19.43 -20.18
CA GLY A 302 3.48 20.16 -20.37
C GLY A 302 4.55 19.94 -19.28
N PHE A 303 4.38 18.94 -18.44
CA PHE A 303 5.39 18.57 -17.43
C PHE A 303 6.33 17.49 -17.98
N ASP A 304 7.64 17.70 -17.83
CA ASP A 304 8.64 16.71 -18.24
C ASP A 304 8.75 15.62 -17.17
N VAL A 305 7.92 14.59 -17.30
CA VAL A 305 7.83 13.47 -16.37
C VAL A 305 8.04 12.16 -17.12
N VAL A 306 8.86 11.27 -16.55
CA VAL A 306 9.10 9.92 -17.09
C VAL A 306 8.86 8.88 -15.99
N ALA A 307 8.11 7.84 -16.33
CA ALA A 307 7.96 6.67 -15.46
C ALA A 307 9.29 5.93 -15.32
N ARG A 308 9.65 5.57 -14.09
CA ARG A 308 10.85 4.83 -13.75
C ARG A 308 10.51 3.52 -13.02
N PRO A 309 10.04 2.48 -13.73
CA PRO A 309 9.86 1.15 -13.15
C PRO A 309 11.19 0.63 -12.58
N THR A 310 11.19 0.22 -11.31
CA THR A 310 12.39 -0.22 -10.60
C THR A 310 12.07 -1.25 -9.52
N GLY A 311 13.07 -1.78 -8.82
CA GLY A 311 12.89 -2.72 -7.71
C GLY A 311 12.12 -2.08 -6.55
N PHE A 312 11.25 -2.84 -5.88
CA PHE A 312 10.47 -2.37 -4.75
C PHE A 312 11.35 -1.79 -3.63
N SER A 313 12.43 -2.49 -3.26
CA SER A 313 13.38 -2.05 -2.24
C SER A 313 14.06 -0.72 -2.59
N VAL A 314 14.33 -0.47 -3.87
CA VAL A 314 14.91 0.80 -4.35
C VAL A 314 13.94 1.96 -4.12
N ILE A 315 12.63 1.74 -4.34
CA ILE A 315 11.62 2.77 -4.06
C ILE A 315 11.53 3.02 -2.56
N VAL A 316 11.45 1.95 -1.77
CA VAL A 316 11.38 2.06 -0.29
C VAL A 316 12.57 2.83 0.26
N ASP A 317 13.78 2.48 -0.15
CA ASP A 317 15.00 3.19 0.25
C ASP A 317 14.96 4.68 -0.16
N LYS A 318 14.47 4.96 -1.37
CA LYS A 318 14.38 6.33 -1.88
C LYS A 318 13.39 7.20 -1.11
N VAL A 319 12.24 6.66 -0.70
CA VAL A 319 11.13 7.49 -0.19
C VAL A 319 10.89 7.38 1.32
N PHE A 320 11.42 6.32 1.99
CA PHE A 320 11.29 6.14 3.44
C PHE A 320 12.60 6.38 4.21
N THR A 321 13.67 6.73 3.53
CA THR A 321 14.93 7.11 4.17
C THR A 321 14.92 8.61 4.46
N PRO A 322 15.11 9.06 5.73
CA PRO A 322 15.06 10.47 6.10
C PRO A 322 15.96 11.38 5.27
N GLU A 323 17.17 10.93 4.98
CA GLU A 323 18.17 11.66 4.21
C GLU A 323 17.73 11.93 2.77
N ASN A 324 16.88 11.06 2.21
CA ASN A 324 16.38 11.14 0.84
C ASN A 324 15.04 11.87 0.73
N CYS A 325 14.48 12.38 1.81
CA CYS A 325 13.10 12.88 1.87
C CYS A 325 12.79 14.03 0.90
N LYS A 326 13.80 14.68 0.30
CA LYS A 326 13.67 15.74 -0.71
C LYS A 326 14.18 15.34 -2.10
N ASP A 327 14.68 14.11 -2.29
CA ASP A 327 15.40 13.69 -3.48
C ASP A 327 14.53 12.94 -4.49
N TRP A 328 13.23 13.13 -4.45
CA TRP A 328 12.26 12.52 -5.36
C TRP A 328 11.09 13.46 -5.63
N TYR A 329 10.41 13.29 -6.77
CA TYR A 329 9.23 14.06 -7.16
C TYR A 329 7.95 13.27 -6.95
N PHE A 330 7.89 12.04 -7.49
CA PHE A 330 6.71 11.19 -7.48
C PHE A 330 7.07 9.73 -7.28
N TYR A 331 6.19 8.99 -6.64
CA TYR A 331 6.28 7.54 -6.62
C TYR A 331 4.90 6.88 -6.55
N MET A 332 4.84 5.61 -6.96
CA MET A 332 3.67 4.76 -6.82
C MET A 332 3.98 3.58 -5.92
N LEU A 333 3.17 3.39 -4.92
CA LEU A 333 3.17 2.20 -4.06
C LEU A 333 1.73 1.80 -3.74
N GLY A 334 1.54 0.98 -2.73
CA GLY A 334 0.25 0.60 -2.18
C GLY A 334 0.42 0.17 -0.74
N TRP A 335 -0.66 0.22 -0.01
CA TRP A 335 -0.75 -0.27 1.35
C TRP A 335 -1.81 -1.35 1.48
N GLY A 336 -1.51 -2.41 2.23
CA GLY A 336 -2.51 -3.21 2.89
C GLY A 336 -2.82 -2.54 4.23
N LEU A 337 -4.08 -2.22 4.47
CA LEU A 337 -4.53 -1.49 5.64
C LEU A 337 -5.22 -2.42 6.62
N GLY A 338 -5.25 -2.04 7.89
CA GLY A 338 -5.98 -2.73 8.94
C GLY A 338 -7.51 -2.54 8.82
N SER A 339 -8.25 -3.19 9.68
CA SER A 339 -9.72 -3.02 9.78
C SER A 339 -10.12 -1.71 10.48
N PHE A 340 -9.17 -1.02 11.09
CA PHE A 340 -9.37 0.26 11.74
C PHE A 340 -8.69 1.37 10.94
N PRO A 341 -9.31 2.55 10.78
CA PRO A 341 -8.83 3.61 9.89
C PRO A 341 -7.79 4.53 10.58
N ASP A 342 -6.70 3.97 11.10
CA ASP A 342 -5.60 4.70 11.74
C ASP A 342 -4.54 5.24 10.76
N HIS A 343 -4.57 4.77 9.52
CA HIS A 343 -3.58 5.11 8.51
C HIS A 343 -3.54 6.60 8.10
N PRO A 344 -4.64 7.39 8.10
CA PRO A 344 -4.54 8.81 7.76
C PRO A 344 -3.62 9.58 8.72
N GLU A 345 -3.68 9.29 10.02
CA GLU A 345 -2.77 9.90 11.00
C GLU A 345 -1.32 9.48 10.73
N ALA A 346 -1.07 8.18 10.54
CA ALA A 346 0.27 7.67 10.29
C ALA A 346 0.91 8.27 9.03
N PHE A 347 0.12 8.47 7.95
CA PHE A 347 0.65 8.87 6.63
C PHE A 347 0.65 10.38 6.39
N PHE A 348 -0.11 11.17 7.16
CA PHE A 348 -0.29 12.60 6.87
C PHE A 348 -0.10 13.53 8.06
N ALA A 349 -0.12 13.05 9.32
CA ALA A 349 0.17 13.94 10.44
C ALA A 349 1.61 14.46 10.37
N SER A 350 1.80 15.75 10.64
CA SER A 350 3.11 16.42 10.51
C SER A 350 4.17 15.82 11.44
N LYS A 351 3.77 15.34 12.62
CA LYS A 351 4.64 14.64 13.59
C LYS A 351 5.24 13.32 13.04
N ASN A 352 4.63 12.77 11.98
CA ASN A 352 5.08 11.54 11.33
C ASN A 352 5.87 11.80 10.04
N ASP A 353 6.45 13.02 9.88
CA ASP A 353 7.26 13.37 8.70
C ASP A 353 8.40 12.35 8.50
N VAL A 354 8.57 11.89 7.26
CA VAL A 354 9.61 10.92 6.93
C VAL A 354 11.02 11.49 7.13
N CYS A 355 11.22 12.79 6.99
CA CYS A 355 12.49 13.43 7.28
C CYS A 355 12.92 13.27 8.76
N GLU A 356 11.95 13.00 9.64
CA GLU A 356 12.13 12.72 11.06
C GLU A 356 11.95 11.22 11.40
N GLY A 357 11.90 10.35 10.37
CA GLY A 357 11.80 8.90 10.53
C GLY A 357 10.37 8.34 10.62
N GLY A 358 9.35 9.14 10.30
CA GLY A 358 7.95 8.71 10.27
C GLY A 358 7.50 8.14 8.90
N PHE A 359 6.18 8.01 8.71
CA PHE A 359 5.56 7.45 7.50
C PHE A 359 4.92 8.49 6.58
N ASN A 360 4.87 9.76 6.99
CA ASN A 360 4.40 10.86 6.14
C ASN A 360 5.45 11.19 5.07
N THR A 361 5.55 10.31 4.08
CA THR A 361 6.49 10.46 2.95
C THR A 361 6.21 11.71 2.11
N PRO A 362 4.94 12.12 1.85
CA PRO A 362 4.66 13.37 1.14
C PRO A 362 5.21 14.62 1.83
N GLY A 363 5.36 14.63 3.14
CA GLY A 363 5.64 15.83 3.93
C GLY A 363 4.44 16.76 4.03
N TYR A 364 3.24 16.18 4.15
CA TYR A 364 2.04 16.96 4.39
C TYR A 364 2.12 17.63 5.77
N ASN A 365 1.85 18.91 5.81
CA ASN A 365 1.89 19.70 7.04
C ASN A 365 0.66 20.61 7.08
N ASN A 366 -0.28 20.28 7.94
CA ASN A 366 -1.51 21.03 8.11
C ASN A 366 -1.98 20.94 9.58
N PRO A 367 -1.84 22.02 10.36
CA PRO A 367 -2.23 22.00 11.78
C PRO A 367 -3.71 21.68 12.03
N ALA A 368 -4.61 21.99 11.09
CA ALA A 368 -6.02 21.64 11.24
C ALA A 368 -6.26 20.14 11.05
N PHE A 369 -5.48 19.49 10.16
CA PHE A 369 -5.49 18.04 10.02
C PHE A 369 -4.88 17.37 11.26
N ASP A 370 -3.72 17.86 11.72
CA ASP A 370 -3.05 17.31 12.90
C ASP A 370 -3.96 17.31 14.14
N ALA A 371 -4.70 18.43 14.36
CA ALA A 371 -5.65 18.50 15.46
C ALA A 371 -6.78 17.47 15.34
N LYS A 372 -7.29 17.21 14.12
CA LYS A 372 -8.32 16.20 13.88
C LYS A 372 -7.78 14.77 14.03
N ALA A 373 -6.56 14.53 13.59
CA ALA A 373 -5.88 13.24 13.79
C ALA A 373 -5.67 12.94 15.29
N ASP A 374 -5.31 13.95 16.08
CA ASP A 374 -5.15 13.81 17.54
C ASP A 374 -6.51 13.60 18.24
N GLU A 375 -7.58 14.29 17.82
CA GLU A 375 -8.95 14.02 18.31
C GLU A 375 -9.38 12.58 18.02
N PHE A 376 -9.15 12.10 16.80
CA PHE A 376 -9.46 10.73 16.40
C PHE A 376 -8.68 9.71 17.24
N ALA A 377 -7.37 9.91 17.42
CA ALA A 377 -6.52 9.02 18.22
C ALA A 377 -6.91 8.99 19.71
N ALA A 378 -7.49 10.07 20.21
CA ALA A 378 -7.94 10.17 21.60
C ALA A 378 -9.35 9.61 21.83
N ALA A 379 -10.11 9.29 20.78
CA ALA A 379 -11.47 8.77 20.87
C ALA A 379 -11.49 7.43 21.60
N LYS A 380 -12.44 7.27 22.52
CA LYS A 380 -12.60 6.07 23.34
C LYS A 380 -13.64 5.11 22.78
N THR A 381 -14.46 5.58 21.86
CA THR A 381 -15.53 4.82 21.22
C THR A 381 -15.58 5.12 19.74
N VAL A 382 -16.15 4.21 18.95
CA VAL A 382 -16.37 4.42 17.50
C VAL A 382 -17.26 5.64 17.22
N ALA A 383 -18.17 5.98 18.15
CA ALA A 383 -19.06 7.12 18.01
C ALA A 383 -18.37 8.48 18.26
N GLU A 384 -17.25 8.47 18.98
CA GLU A 384 -16.43 9.67 19.20
C GLU A 384 -15.44 9.88 18.04
N ALA A 385 -15.00 8.81 17.41
CA ALA A 385 -14.09 8.81 16.26
C ALA A 385 -14.81 9.17 14.96
#